data_df0544bf54cbd4e115ed8e75b8baa217
#
_entry.id   df0544bf54cbd4e115ed8e75b8baa217
#
_cell.length_a   1.000
_cell.length_b   1.000
_cell.length_c   1.000
_cell.angle_alpha   90.00
_cell.angle_beta   90.00
_cell.angle_gamma   90.00
#
_symmetry.space_group_name_H-M   'P 1'
#
loop_
_entity.id
_entity.type
_entity.pdbx_description
1 polymer ?
#
loop_
_entity_poly.entity_id
_entity_poly.type
_entity_poly.pdbx_seq_one_letter_code
_entity_poly.pdbx_strand_id
1 'polypeptide(L)'
;MVIPALCYHRIGGPLELGVTRVGRSVFERQMRALARAGWSTLTLGEFADHVRRAVPPPGNWFLLTFDDGYASLADVAYPLLADLGFTATTFLITDFVGKTNAWDARYTWRRLPHLSWDQVERWRGRGFDFASHTATHARLTWLDDAQVQEELGRSRRTLVQRLGEGVGHGVAYPFGAADARVIDLARQAGYRLGFGGVRGDHGDPLLLPRVPTYVWDAGDLPFGLRDDRLGSLGRFVAHVASRCAVGTSLLKTV
;
A
#
# COMPACT_ATOMS: atom_id res chain seq x y z
N MET A 1 -1.11 20.07 9.19
CA MET A 1 0.01 19.08 9.24
C MET A 1 -0.56 17.76 8.75
N VAL A 2 0.12 17.07 7.86
CA VAL A 2 -0.37 15.85 7.21
C VAL A 2 0.34 14.66 7.83
N ILE A 3 -0.43 13.63 8.22
CA ILE A 3 0.14 12.37 8.69
C ILE A 3 0.75 11.67 7.47
N PRO A 4 2.05 11.39 7.43
CA PRO A 4 2.68 10.73 6.28
C PRO A 4 2.20 9.28 6.16
N ALA A 5 1.92 8.85 4.94
CA ALA A 5 1.62 7.45 4.61
C ALA A 5 2.73 6.89 3.72
N LEU A 6 3.49 5.93 4.23
CA LEU A 6 4.56 5.25 3.49
C LEU A 6 3.99 4.06 2.73
N CYS A 7 4.45 3.88 1.50
CA CYS A 7 4.04 2.76 0.65
C CYS A 7 5.24 1.91 0.26
N TYR A 8 5.26 0.69 0.74
CA TYR A 8 6.15 -0.40 0.32
C TYR A 8 5.34 -1.42 -0.49
N HIS A 9 6.03 -2.37 -1.11
CA HIS A 9 5.38 -3.51 -1.77
C HIS A 9 6.03 -4.81 -1.27
N ARG A 10 7.16 -5.18 -1.82
CA ARG A 10 7.86 -6.41 -1.49
C ARG A 10 9.12 -6.16 -0.67
N ILE A 11 9.25 -6.87 0.44
CA ILE A 11 10.44 -6.84 1.29
C ILE A 11 11.22 -8.13 1.13
N GLY A 12 12.50 -7.99 0.77
CA GLY A 12 13.37 -9.15 0.57
C GLY A 12 12.98 -10.03 -0.64
N GLY A 13 13.25 -11.33 -0.51
CA GLY A 13 13.01 -12.30 -1.57
C GLY A 13 14.04 -12.25 -2.72
N PRO A 14 13.86 -13.04 -3.78
CA PRO A 14 14.78 -13.10 -4.91
C PRO A 14 14.87 -11.77 -5.66
N LEU A 15 16.03 -11.52 -6.28
CA LEU A 15 16.22 -10.39 -7.19
C LEU A 15 15.29 -10.55 -8.40
N GLU A 16 14.61 -9.48 -8.74
CA GLU A 16 13.73 -9.38 -9.89
C GLU A 16 13.86 -7.98 -10.48
N LEU A 17 13.67 -7.87 -11.78
CA LEU A 17 13.60 -6.59 -12.45
C LEU A 17 12.32 -5.86 -11.99
N GLY A 18 12.50 -4.79 -11.24
CA GLY A 18 11.40 -3.98 -10.69
C GLY A 18 11.91 -3.05 -9.60
N VAL A 19 11.27 -1.90 -9.48
CA VAL A 19 11.72 -0.82 -8.58
C VAL A 19 11.09 -0.90 -7.18
N THR A 20 10.04 -1.71 -7.03
CA THR A 20 9.21 -1.77 -5.80
C THR A 20 9.72 -2.74 -4.74
N ARG A 21 10.80 -3.49 -5.03
CA ARG A 21 11.43 -4.38 -4.06
C ARG A 21 12.43 -3.64 -3.18
N VAL A 22 12.23 -3.67 -1.88
CA VAL A 22 13.20 -3.17 -0.89
C VAL A 22 13.94 -4.35 -0.23
N GLY A 23 15.25 -4.26 -0.11
CA GLY A 23 16.06 -5.28 0.54
C GLY A 23 15.71 -5.42 2.04
N ARG A 24 15.76 -6.65 2.58
CA ARG A 24 15.47 -6.91 3.99
C ARG A 24 16.28 -6.01 4.93
N SER A 25 17.60 -5.94 4.72
CA SER A 25 18.50 -5.13 5.57
C SER A 25 18.21 -3.63 5.49
N VAL A 26 17.78 -3.14 4.32
CA VAL A 26 17.38 -1.73 4.15
C VAL A 26 16.10 -1.45 4.94
N PHE A 27 15.08 -2.29 4.75
CA PHE A 27 13.82 -2.16 5.47
C PHE A 27 14.02 -2.22 7.00
N GLU A 28 14.78 -3.21 7.48
CA GLU A 28 15.09 -3.36 8.90
C GLU A 28 15.80 -2.12 9.45
N ARG A 29 16.79 -1.59 8.75
CA ARG A 29 17.50 -0.36 9.16
C ARG A 29 16.57 0.83 9.23
N GLN A 30 15.68 1.01 8.23
CA GLN A 30 14.71 2.09 8.19
C GLN A 30 13.70 2.01 9.36
N MET A 31 13.12 0.84 9.60
CA MET A 31 12.14 0.67 10.69
C MET A 31 12.79 0.86 12.06
N ARG A 32 14.00 0.33 12.28
CA ARG A 32 14.74 0.56 13.53
C ARG A 32 15.16 2.01 13.70
N ALA A 33 15.49 2.73 12.63
CA ALA A 33 15.81 4.16 12.71
C ALA A 33 14.58 4.98 13.08
N LEU A 34 13.41 4.68 12.52
CA LEU A 34 12.14 5.31 12.87
C LEU A 34 11.78 5.07 14.35
N ALA A 35 11.88 3.82 14.82
CA ALA A 35 11.62 3.49 16.22
C ALA A 35 12.55 4.24 17.16
N ARG A 36 13.86 4.29 16.87
CA ARG A 36 14.84 5.07 17.68
C ARG A 36 14.57 6.56 17.67
N ALA A 37 14.01 7.09 16.58
CA ALA A 37 13.62 8.51 16.48
C ALA A 37 12.23 8.81 17.11
N GLY A 38 11.64 7.85 17.82
CA GLY A 38 10.36 8.02 18.51
C GLY A 38 9.14 8.08 17.60
N TRP A 39 9.24 7.53 16.38
CA TRP A 39 8.08 7.37 15.52
C TRP A 39 7.25 6.16 15.92
N SER A 40 5.94 6.26 15.71
CA SER A 40 4.97 5.18 15.91
C SER A 40 4.06 5.02 14.69
N THR A 41 3.48 3.85 14.53
CA THR A 41 2.56 3.58 13.42
C THR A 41 1.11 3.65 13.89
N LEU A 42 0.23 4.08 12.99
CA LEU A 42 -1.21 4.04 13.16
C LEU A 42 -1.79 2.80 12.49
N THR A 43 -2.83 2.25 13.07
CA THR A 43 -3.76 1.37 12.36
C THR A 43 -4.52 2.16 11.30
N LEU A 44 -5.12 1.47 10.32
CA LEU A 44 -5.95 2.13 9.30
C LEU A 44 -7.15 2.83 9.92
N GLY A 45 -7.73 2.26 10.98
CA GLY A 45 -8.85 2.84 11.70
C GLY A 45 -8.49 4.13 12.41
N GLU A 46 -7.38 4.15 13.17
CA GLU A 46 -6.87 5.37 13.84
C GLU A 46 -6.53 6.45 12.82
N PHE A 47 -5.86 6.07 11.73
CA PHE A 47 -5.55 7.00 10.64
C PHE A 47 -6.82 7.62 10.05
N ALA A 48 -7.88 6.80 9.79
CA ALA A 48 -9.16 7.27 9.31
C ALA A 48 -9.82 8.28 10.25
N ASP A 49 -9.73 8.03 11.56
CA ASP A 49 -10.27 8.93 12.57
C ASP A 49 -9.57 10.28 12.59
N HIS A 50 -8.23 10.28 12.46
CA HIS A 50 -7.46 11.52 12.37
C HIS A 50 -7.77 12.31 11.08
N VAL A 51 -7.88 11.62 9.94
CA VAL A 51 -8.29 12.25 8.65
C VAL A 51 -9.66 12.89 8.78
N ARG A 52 -10.65 12.15 9.33
CA ARG A 52 -12.02 12.64 9.50
C ARG A 52 -12.11 13.85 10.43
N ARG A 53 -11.33 13.86 11.51
CA ARG A 53 -11.30 14.97 12.48
C ARG A 53 -10.44 16.14 12.02
N ALA A 54 -9.65 15.97 10.96
CA ALA A 54 -8.64 16.93 10.49
C ALA A 54 -7.63 17.33 11.59
N VAL A 55 -7.36 16.44 12.56
CA VAL A 55 -6.45 16.65 13.69
C VAL A 55 -5.40 15.54 13.70
N PRO A 56 -4.12 15.86 13.52
CA PRO A 56 -3.06 14.86 13.63
C PRO A 56 -2.87 14.43 15.08
N PRO A 57 -2.37 13.19 15.32
CA PRO A 57 -2.00 12.76 16.65
C PRO A 57 -0.82 13.58 17.19
N PRO A 58 -0.69 13.76 18.50
CA PRO A 58 0.49 14.38 19.10
C PRO A 58 1.72 13.46 18.92
N GLY A 59 2.84 14.03 18.51
CA GLY A 59 4.10 13.29 18.29
C GLY A 59 4.31 12.84 16.84
N ASN A 60 5.25 11.89 16.66
CA ASN A 60 5.69 11.43 15.35
C ASN A 60 4.94 10.14 14.97
N TRP A 61 3.93 10.27 14.13
CA TRP A 61 3.13 9.14 13.67
C TRP A 61 3.09 9.04 12.16
N PHE A 62 3.02 7.84 11.65
CA PHE A 62 2.85 7.57 10.23
C PHE A 62 1.96 6.35 9.99
N LEU A 63 1.35 6.29 8.82
CA LEU A 63 0.71 5.08 8.32
C LEU A 63 1.73 4.29 7.50
N LEU A 64 2.00 3.05 7.90
CA LEU A 64 2.83 2.13 7.12
C LEU A 64 1.94 1.27 6.25
N THR A 65 2.16 1.29 4.94
CA THR A 65 1.35 0.49 4.01
C THR A 65 2.21 -0.42 3.14
N PHE A 66 1.64 -1.58 2.79
CA PHE A 66 2.18 -2.50 1.79
C PHE A 66 1.13 -2.74 0.72
N ASP A 67 1.51 -2.67 -0.55
CA ASP A 67 0.63 -3.03 -1.66
C ASP A 67 0.89 -4.48 -2.11
N ASP A 68 -0.02 -5.01 -2.91
CA ASP A 68 -0.03 -6.34 -3.55
C ASP A 68 -0.21 -7.53 -2.60
N GLY A 69 0.24 -7.46 -1.37
CA GLY A 69 0.09 -8.58 -0.41
C GLY A 69 1.01 -9.77 -0.67
N TYR A 70 2.28 -9.55 -1.00
CA TYR A 70 3.26 -10.62 -1.19
C TYR A 70 3.50 -11.43 0.09
N ALA A 71 3.64 -12.75 -0.03
CA ALA A 71 3.85 -13.67 1.11
C ALA A 71 5.11 -13.37 1.91
N SER A 72 6.16 -12.80 1.27
CA SER A 72 7.39 -12.41 1.96
C SER A 72 7.17 -11.40 3.10
N LEU A 73 6.05 -10.69 3.13
CA LEU A 73 5.71 -9.78 4.22
C LEU A 73 5.50 -10.53 5.54
N ALA A 74 4.82 -11.70 5.50
CA ALA A 74 4.58 -12.51 6.67
C ALA A 74 5.86 -13.10 7.29
N ASP A 75 6.86 -13.36 6.45
CA ASP A 75 8.11 -13.99 6.87
C ASP A 75 9.20 -12.98 7.27
N VAL A 76 9.14 -11.76 6.73
CA VAL A 76 10.22 -10.78 6.85
C VAL A 76 9.77 -9.49 7.52
N ALA A 77 8.70 -8.86 7.00
CA ALA A 77 8.30 -7.53 7.44
C ALA A 77 7.53 -7.55 8.76
N TYR A 78 6.48 -8.35 8.84
CA TYR A 78 5.59 -8.34 10.00
C TYR A 78 6.26 -8.79 11.30
N PRO A 79 7.13 -9.84 11.34
CA PRO A 79 7.84 -10.18 12.57
C PRO A 79 8.68 -9.01 13.09
N LEU A 80 9.46 -8.37 12.21
CA LEU A 80 10.26 -7.21 12.58
C LEU A 80 9.41 -6.05 13.09
N LEU A 81 8.30 -5.75 12.43
CA LEU A 81 7.40 -4.67 12.84
C LEU A 81 6.78 -4.95 14.20
N ALA A 82 6.32 -6.20 14.44
CA ALA A 82 5.77 -6.62 15.72
C ALA A 82 6.80 -6.49 16.86
N ASP A 83 8.06 -6.89 16.61
CA ASP A 83 9.16 -6.75 17.57
C ASP A 83 9.46 -5.27 17.92
N LEU A 84 9.17 -4.35 16.99
CA LEU A 84 9.34 -2.90 17.20
C LEU A 84 8.07 -2.21 17.78
N GLY A 85 7.00 -2.95 18.00
CA GLY A 85 5.71 -2.37 18.39
C GLY A 85 5.02 -1.59 17.27
N PHE A 86 5.39 -1.85 16.02
CA PHE A 86 4.79 -1.23 14.84
C PHE A 86 3.70 -2.12 14.25
N THR A 87 2.68 -1.49 13.69
CA THR A 87 1.68 -2.13 12.84
C THR A 87 1.77 -1.63 11.41
N ALA A 88 1.04 -2.27 10.49
CA ALA A 88 0.94 -1.85 9.11
C ALA A 88 -0.40 -2.27 8.50
N THR A 89 -0.79 -1.58 7.43
CA THR A 89 -1.92 -1.95 6.58
C THR A 89 -1.43 -2.57 5.29
N THR A 90 -1.92 -3.77 4.93
CA THR A 90 -1.61 -4.38 3.64
C THR A 90 -2.82 -4.37 2.73
N PHE A 91 -2.66 -3.78 1.55
CA PHE A 91 -3.67 -3.74 0.51
C PHE A 91 -3.56 -5.00 -0.37
N LEU A 92 -4.57 -5.85 -0.29
CA LEU A 92 -4.61 -7.17 -0.92
C LEU A 92 -5.27 -7.12 -2.30
N ILE A 93 -4.65 -7.75 -3.28
CA ILE A 93 -5.32 -8.11 -4.54
C ILE A 93 -6.13 -9.36 -4.25
N THR A 94 -7.43 -9.20 -4.03
CA THR A 94 -8.22 -10.24 -3.35
C THR A 94 -8.36 -11.54 -4.13
N ASP A 95 -8.35 -11.50 -5.46
CA ASP A 95 -8.38 -12.71 -6.29
C ASP A 95 -7.06 -13.49 -6.29
N PHE A 96 -5.97 -12.89 -5.78
CA PHE A 96 -4.65 -13.49 -5.75
C PHE A 96 -4.18 -13.90 -4.36
N VAL A 97 -4.98 -13.70 -3.33
CA VAL A 97 -4.69 -14.22 -1.99
C VAL A 97 -4.56 -15.75 -2.06
N GLY A 98 -3.43 -16.28 -1.59
CA GLY A 98 -3.07 -17.70 -1.67
C GLY A 98 -2.59 -18.19 -3.04
N LYS A 99 -2.46 -17.29 -4.01
CA LYS A 99 -1.98 -17.62 -5.38
C LYS A 99 -0.62 -16.97 -5.65
N THR A 100 -0.16 -17.05 -6.87
CA THR A 100 1.07 -16.38 -7.33
C THR A 100 0.74 -15.14 -8.17
N ASN A 101 1.71 -14.26 -8.36
CA ASN A 101 1.59 -12.98 -9.09
C ASN A 101 1.36 -13.13 -10.60
N ALA A 102 0.38 -13.91 -11.02
CA ALA A 102 0.04 -14.09 -12.44
C ALA A 102 -0.57 -12.82 -13.08
N TRP A 103 -0.93 -11.83 -12.27
CA TRP A 103 -1.50 -10.54 -12.67
C TRP A 103 -0.44 -9.52 -13.14
N ASP A 104 0.83 -9.75 -12.82
CA ASP A 104 1.90 -8.79 -13.09
C ASP A 104 2.63 -9.08 -14.41
N ALA A 105 3.24 -8.04 -14.99
CA ALA A 105 4.15 -8.18 -16.11
C ALA A 105 5.35 -9.04 -15.69
N ARG A 106 5.60 -10.13 -16.41
CA ARG A 106 6.67 -11.07 -16.06
C ARG A 106 7.97 -10.65 -16.74
N TYR A 107 8.89 -10.14 -15.95
CA TYR A 107 10.27 -9.95 -16.39
C TYR A 107 11.14 -11.19 -16.16
N THR A 108 10.63 -12.17 -15.37
CA THR A 108 11.28 -13.47 -15.11
C THR A 108 10.22 -14.57 -15.06
N TRP A 109 10.64 -15.84 -15.21
CA TRP A 109 9.78 -17.03 -15.04
C TRP A 109 9.40 -17.32 -13.59
N ARG A 110 9.91 -16.55 -12.63
CA ARG A 110 9.63 -16.74 -11.20
C ARG A 110 8.21 -16.27 -10.88
N ARG A 111 7.48 -17.15 -10.19
CA ARG A 111 6.17 -16.83 -9.62
C ARG A 111 6.35 -16.49 -8.15
N LEU A 112 5.91 -15.32 -7.75
CA LEU A 112 5.98 -14.85 -6.37
C LEU A 112 4.65 -15.15 -5.67
N PRO A 113 4.66 -15.84 -4.52
CA PRO A 113 3.44 -16.13 -3.80
C PRO A 113 2.90 -14.87 -3.11
N HIS A 114 1.56 -14.78 -3.04
CA HIS A 114 0.83 -13.85 -2.20
C HIS A 114 0.51 -14.49 -0.85
N LEU A 115 0.20 -13.65 0.15
CA LEU A 115 -0.30 -14.08 1.46
C LEU A 115 -1.49 -15.03 1.29
N SER A 116 -1.52 -16.11 2.07
CA SER A 116 -2.71 -16.93 2.21
C SER A 116 -3.71 -16.29 3.18
N TRP A 117 -4.99 -16.70 3.12
CA TRP A 117 -5.99 -16.23 4.09
C TRP A 117 -5.61 -16.58 5.52
N ASP A 118 -5.01 -17.75 5.78
CA ASP A 118 -4.51 -18.14 7.11
C ASP A 118 -3.42 -17.19 7.62
N GLN A 119 -2.53 -16.74 6.73
CA GLN A 119 -1.50 -15.75 7.08
C GLN A 119 -2.15 -14.38 7.38
N VAL A 120 -3.12 -13.96 6.56
CA VAL A 120 -3.87 -12.72 6.76
C VAL A 120 -4.59 -12.73 8.11
N GLU A 121 -5.35 -13.79 8.41
CA GLU A 121 -6.09 -13.93 9.67
C GLU A 121 -5.15 -13.94 10.89
N ARG A 122 -4.04 -14.70 10.79
CA ARG A 122 -3.03 -14.77 11.85
C ARG A 122 -2.44 -13.39 12.18
N TRP A 123 -2.05 -12.63 11.16
CA TRP A 123 -1.42 -11.33 11.35
C TRP A 123 -2.43 -10.25 11.75
N ARG A 124 -3.66 -10.36 11.27
CA ARG A 124 -4.76 -9.51 11.77
C ARG A 124 -4.99 -9.70 13.27
N GLY A 125 -4.96 -10.94 13.75
CA GLY A 125 -5.04 -11.25 15.20
C GLY A 125 -3.86 -10.68 16.02
N ARG A 126 -2.82 -10.15 15.34
CA ARG A 126 -1.67 -9.45 15.95
C ARG A 126 -1.69 -7.94 15.74
N GLY A 127 -2.80 -7.37 15.30
CA GLY A 127 -2.97 -5.93 15.14
C GLY A 127 -2.52 -5.36 13.79
N PHE A 128 -2.29 -6.20 12.78
CA PHE A 128 -2.06 -5.75 11.41
C PHE A 128 -3.38 -5.57 10.66
N ASP A 129 -3.47 -4.55 9.82
CA ASP A 129 -4.65 -4.27 9.03
C ASP A 129 -4.53 -4.82 7.60
N PHE A 130 -5.68 -5.18 7.03
CA PHE A 130 -5.78 -5.62 5.65
C PHE A 130 -6.92 -4.87 4.95
N ALA A 131 -6.66 -4.40 3.74
CA ALA A 131 -7.59 -3.59 2.97
C ALA A 131 -7.51 -3.95 1.47
N SER A 132 -8.28 -3.26 0.63
CA SER A 132 -8.43 -3.60 -0.79
C SER A 132 -7.33 -3.00 -1.67
N HIS A 133 -6.76 -3.84 -2.55
CA HIS A 133 -6.02 -3.40 -3.73
C HIS A 133 -6.71 -3.83 -5.02
N THR A 134 -8.06 -3.73 -5.04
CA THR A 134 -9.00 -4.24 -6.05
C THR A 134 -9.03 -5.77 -6.13
N ALA A 135 -9.86 -6.32 -7.01
CA ALA A 135 -9.97 -7.75 -7.17
C ALA A 135 -8.78 -8.33 -7.96
N THR A 136 -8.45 -7.74 -9.11
CA THR A 136 -7.45 -8.27 -10.05
C THR A 136 -6.25 -7.38 -10.29
N HIS A 137 -6.14 -6.23 -9.60
CA HIS A 137 -5.12 -5.21 -9.85
C HIS A 137 -5.25 -4.54 -11.23
N ALA A 138 -6.48 -4.40 -11.71
CA ALA A 138 -6.74 -3.70 -12.96
C ALA A 138 -6.52 -2.19 -12.81
N ARG A 139 -6.06 -1.51 -13.88
CA ARG A 139 -5.99 -0.05 -13.91
C ARG A 139 -7.40 0.50 -14.11
N LEU A 140 -8.04 0.96 -13.02
CA LEU A 140 -9.45 1.33 -12.99
C LEU A 140 -9.83 2.44 -13.98
N THR A 141 -8.91 3.38 -14.24
CA THR A 141 -9.14 4.49 -15.20
C THR A 141 -9.28 4.04 -16.66
N TRP A 142 -8.98 2.77 -16.98
CA TRP A 142 -9.13 2.20 -18.32
C TRP A 142 -10.36 1.32 -18.47
N LEU A 143 -11.06 1.05 -17.38
CA LEU A 143 -12.26 0.23 -17.31
C LEU A 143 -13.51 1.08 -17.46
N ASP A 144 -14.61 0.48 -17.92
CA ASP A 144 -15.93 1.09 -17.83
C ASP A 144 -16.49 1.05 -16.40
N ASP A 145 -17.63 1.72 -16.16
CA ASP A 145 -18.21 1.85 -14.82
C ASP A 145 -18.61 0.50 -14.21
N ALA A 146 -19.18 -0.40 -15.00
CA ALA A 146 -19.58 -1.73 -14.54
C ALA A 146 -18.36 -2.56 -14.12
N GLN A 147 -17.29 -2.50 -14.89
CA GLN A 147 -16.03 -3.17 -14.59
C GLN A 147 -15.38 -2.59 -13.34
N VAL A 148 -15.37 -1.25 -13.16
CA VAL A 148 -14.85 -0.60 -11.95
C VAL A 148 -15.67 -1.00 -10.72
N GLN A 149 -17.01 -0.99 -10.83
CA GLN A 149 -17.89 -1.44 -9.74
C GLN A 149 -17.65 -2.89 -9.36
N GLU A 150 -17.43 -3.76 -10.34
CA GLU A 150 -17.13 -5.18 -10.07
C GLU A 150 -15.76 -5.33 -9.38
N GLU A 151 -14.71 -4.68 -9.86
CA GLU A 151 -13.37 -4.69 -9.26
C GLU A 151 -13.39 -4.25 -7.78
N LEU A 152 -14.02 -3.12 -7.52
CA LEU A 152 -14.11 -2.53 -6.19
C LEU A 152 -15.07 -3.30 -5.29
N GLY A 153 -16.27 -3.59 -5.79
CA GLY A 153 -17.32 -4.25 -5.02
C GLY A 153 -16.96 -5.70 -4.67
N ARG A 154 -16.42 -6.48 -5.60
CA ARG A 154 -15.99 -7.86 -5.36
C ARG A 154 -14.86 -7.92 -4.35
N SER A 155 -13.84 -7.07 -4.49
CA SER A 155 -12.74 -7.01 -3.53
C SER A 155 -13.24 -6.71 -2.13
N ARG A 156 -14.11 -5.70 -1.98
CA ARG A 156 -14.67 -5.34 -0.68
C ARG A 156 -15.51 -6.48 -0.08
N ARG A 157 -16.42 -7.07 -0.88
CA ARG A 157 -17.23 -8.21 -0.42
C ARG A 157 -16.36 -9.38 0.05
N THR A 158 -15.31 -9.72 -0.68
CA THR A 158 -14.36 -10.79 -0.29
C THR A 158 -13.71 -10.50 1.04
N LEU A 159 -13.23 -9.28 1.26
CA LEU A 159 -12.61 -8.89 2.53
C LEU A 159 -13.60 -8.96 3.69
N VAL A 160 -14.81 -8.44 3.50
CA VAL A 160 -15.86 -8.47 4.53
C VAL A 160 -16.28 -9.92 4.86
N GLN A 161 -16.45 -10.77 3.87
CA GLN A 161 -16.77 -12.17 4.08
C GLN A 161 -15.69 -12.94 4.84
N ARG A 162 -14.42 -12.64 4.58
CA ARG A 162 -13.27 -13.30 5.21
C ARG A 162 -12.90 -12.74 6.57
N LEU A 163 -12.99 -11.43 6.73
CA LEU A 163 -12.42 -10.73 7.88
C LEU A 163 -13.46 -9.97 8.73
N GLY A 164 -14.72 -9.94 8.31
CA GLY A 164 -15.82 -9.26 9.01
C GLY A 164 -16.00 -7.80 8.62
N GLU A 165 -17.09 -7.20 9.07
CA GLU A 165 -17.55 -5.85 8.67
C GLU A 165 -16.57 -4.71 9.04
N GLY A 166 -15.71 -4.91 10.03
CA GLY A 166 -14.71 -3.90 10.46
C GLY A 166 -13.60 -3.62 9.44
N VAL A 167 -13.52 -4.40 8.36
CA VAL A 167 -12.55 -4.26 7.26
C VAL A 167 -13.25 -3.82 5.97
N GLY A 168 -12.49 -3.52 4.93
CA GLY A 168 -13.05 -3.18 3.62
C GLY A 168 -13.46 -1.72 3.46
N HIS A 169 -13.00 -0.83 4.35
CA HIS A 169 -13.24 0.61 4.23
C HIS A 169 -12.12 1.37 3.51
N GLY A 170 -10.96 0.75 3.33
CA GLY A 170 -9.80 1.33 2.66
C GLY A 170 -9.53 0.68 1.30
N VAL A 171 -9.13 1.47 0.31
CA VAL A 171 -8.67 1.00 -0.99
C VAL A 171 -7.37 1.71 -1.39
N ALA A 172 -6.40 0.96 -1.90
CA ALA A 172 -5.30 1.53 -2.66
C ALA A 172 -5.56 1.30 -4.14
N TYR A 173 -5.52 2.37 -4.93
CA TYR A 173 -5.77 2.26 -6.36
C TYR A 173 -4.53 1.72 -7.06
N PRO A 174 -4.64 0.64 -7.87
CA PRO A 174 -3.52 0.13 -8.65
C PRO A 174 -2.85 1.24 -9.47
N PHE A 175 -1.52 1.24 -9.48
CA PHE A 175 -0.69 2.27 -10.13
C PHE A 175 -0.89 3.69 -9.57
N GLY A 176 -1.57 3.86 -8.44
CA GLY A 176 -2.00 5.15 -7.91
C GLY A 176 -2.97 5.89 -8.83
N ALA A 177 -3.63 5.18 -9.75
CA ALA A 177 -4.45 5.77 -10.81
C ALA A 177 -5.93 5.78 -10.41
N ALA A 178 -6.43 6.97 -10.07
CA ALA A 178 -7.84 7.25 -9.89
C ALA A 178 -8.16 8.64 -10.46
N ASP A 179 -9.30 8.75 -11.10
CA ASP A 179 -9.93 9.99 -11.54
C ASP A 179 -11.24 10.22 -10.74
N ALA A 180 -11.91 11.35 -10.95
CA ALA A 180 -13.13 11.69 -10.23
C ALA A 180 -14.20 10.61 -10.36
N ARG A 181 -14.33 9.99 -11.53
CA ARG A 181 -15.26 8.90 -11.81
C ARG A 181 -14.96 7.67 -10.95
N VAL A 182 -13.70 7.22 -10.90
CA VAL A 182 -13.27 6.07 -10.10
C VAL A 182 -13.47 6.35 -8.60
N ILE A 183 -13.21 7.58 -8.14
CA ILE A 183 -13.41 7.99 -6.75
C ILE A 183 -14.88 7.92 -6.38
N ASP A 184 -15.78 8.40 -7.24
CA ASP A 184 -17.23 8.34 -7.00
C ASP A 184 -17.74 6.89 -6.96
N LEU A 185 -17.24 6.03 -7.84
CA LEU A 185 -17.57 4.60 -7.83
C LEU A 185 -17.01 3.89 -6.57
N ALA A 186 -15.84 4.28 -6.10
CA ALA A 186 -15.29 3.77 -4.84
C ALA A 186 -16.17 4.18 -3.64
N ARG A 187 -16.65 5.43 -3.62
CA ARG A 187 -17.58 5.92 -2.60
C ARG A 187 -18.89 5.13 -2.61
N GLN A 188 -19.46 4.88 -3.79
CA GLN A 188 -20.67 4.06 -3.98
C GLN A 188 -20.44 2.62 -3.54
N ALA A 189 -19.27 2.04 -3.79
CA ALA A 189 -18.90 0.71 -3.31
C ALA A 189 -18.71 0.62 -1.79
N GLY A 190 -18.77 1.76 -1.06
CA GLY A 190 -18.69 1.82 0.40
C GLY A 190 -17.28 2.00 0.98
N TYR A 191 -16.30 2.35 0.15
CA TYR A 191 -14.99 2.77 0.64
C TYR A 191 -15.08 4.16 1.28
N ARG A 192 -14.25 4.39 2.29
CA ARG A 192 -14.18 5.65 3.06
C ARG A 192 -12.80 6.27 3.04
N LEU A 193 -11.77 5.46 2.75
CA LEU A 193 -10.40 5.89 2.53
C LEU A 193 -9.90 5.34 1.20
N GLY A 194 -9.29 6.20 0.41
CA GLY A 194 -8.64 5.84 -0.85
C GLY A 194 -7.23 6.37 -0.89
N PHE A 195 -6.31 5.55 -1.39
CA PHE A 195 -4.92 5.91 -1.48
C PHE A 195 -4.49 5.90 -2.95
N GLY A 196 -4.11 7.09 -3.43
CA GLY A 196 -3.43 7.26 -4.70
C GLY A 196 -1.93 7.01 -4.58
N GLY A 197 -1.21 7.49 -5.58
CA GLY A 197 0.25 7.62 -5.52
C GLY A 197 0.67 8.97 -4.92
N VAL A 198 1.82 9.48 -5.37
CA VAL A 198 2.38 10.79 -4.94
C VAL A 198 1.44 11.97 -5.24
N ARG A 199 0.47 11.79 -6.11
CA ARG A 199 -0.46 12.83 -6.59
C ARG A 199 -1.82 12.82 -5.89
N GLY A 200 -1.92 12.23 -4.71
CA GLY A 200 -3.16 12.29 -3.94
C GLY A 200 -3.56 13.72 -3.61
N ASP A 201 -4.84 13.90 -3.30
CA ASP A 201 -5.39 15.15 -2.80
C ASP A 201 -5.71 15.01 -1.31
N HIS A 202 -5.15 15.88 -0.49
CA HIS A 202 -5.45 15.90 0.94
C HIS A 202 -6.87 16.40 1.27
N GLY A 203 -7.58 16.95 0.30
CA GLY A 203 -8.96 17.41 0.44
C GLY A 203 -10.00 16.31 0.30
N ASP A 204 -9.68 15.19 -0.38
CA ASP A 204 -10.59 14.06 -0.52
C ASP A 204 -10.04 12.82 0.19
N PRO A 205 -10.73 12.29 1.23
CA PRO A 205 -10.30 11.09 1.93
C PRO A 205 -10.22 9.84 1.03
N LEU A 206 -10.82 9.87 -0.15
CA LEU A 206 -10.73 8.80 -1.15
C LEU A 206 -9.58 8.98 -2.16
N LEU A 207 -8.72 9.99 -1.99
CA LEU A 207 -7.54 10.18 -2.86
C LEU A 207 -6.31 10.65 -2.07
N LEU A 208 -6.05 10.08 -0.92
CA LEU A 208 -4.93 10.46 -0.07
C LEU A 208 -3.59 10.12 -0.72
N PRO A 209 -2.59 11.02 -0.64
CA PRO A 209 -1.26 10.75 -1.16
C PRO A 209 -0.48 9.80 -0.28
N ARG A 210 0.40 9.01 -0.91
CA ARG A 210 1.39 8.17 -0.23
C ARG A 210 2.79 8.43 -0.75
N VAL A 211 3.76 8.20 0.09
CA VAL A 211 5.19 8.26 -0.25
C VAL A 211 5.67 6.85 -0.60
N PRO A 212 5.88 6.54 -1.89
CA PRO A 212 6.37 5.23 -2.29
C PRO A 212 7.85 5.09 -1.93
N THR A 213 8.23 3.91 -1.47
CA THR A 213 9.62 3.52 -1.20
C THR A 213 10.10 2.54 -2.26
N TYR A 214 11.24 2.83 -2.87
CA TYR A 214 11.81 2.09 -3.98
C TYR A 214 13.18 1.48 -3.64
N VAL A 215 13.71 0.64 -4.54
CA VAL A 215 14.99 -0.06 -4.39
C VAL A 215 16.18 0.88 -4.11
N TRP A 216 16.14 2.12 -4.60
CA TRP A 216 17.20 3.14 -4.39
C TRP A 216 17.02 3.95 -3.11
N ASP A 217 15.93 3.78 -2.37
CA ASP A 217 15.72 4.45 -1.08
C ASP A 217 16.48 3.71 0.02
N ALA A 218 17.80 3.71 -0.09
CA ALA A 218 18.71 2.96 0.78
C ALA A 218 19.16 3.73 2.05
N GLY A 219 18.63 4.93 2.30
CA GLY A 219 18.95 5.70 3.50
C GLY A 219 18.30 5.15 4.78
N ASP A 220 18.71 5.70 5.92
CA ASP A 220 18.20 5.30 7.23
C ASP A 220 16.73 5.70 7.45
N LEU A 221 16.31 6.79 6.82
CA LEU A 221 14.90 7.20 6.80
C LEU A 221 14.38 7.20 5.37
N PRO A 222 13.12 6.78 5.14
CA PRO A 222 12.45 6.94 3.86
C PRO A 222 12.42 8.40 3.41
N PHE A 223 12.57 8.66 2.11
CA PHE A 223 12.64 10.03 1.56
C PHE A 223 11.49 10.94 2.03
N GLY A 224 10.29 10.39 2.20
CA GLY A 224 9.13 11.18 2.63
C GLY A 224 9.13 11.62 4.08
N LEU A 225 10.05 11.09 4.91
CA LEU A 225 10.20 11.44 6.32
C LEU A 225 11.52 12.15 6.62
N ARG A 226 12.32 12.45 5.59
CA ARG A 226 13.56 13.21 5.74
C ARG A 226 13.28 14.70 5.73
N ASP A 227 13.83 15.38 6.71
CA ASP A 227 13.75 16.85 6.88
C ASP A 227 14.90 17.57 6.16
N ASP A 228 15.44 16.96 5.10
CA ASP A 228 16.60 17.47 4.39
C ASP A 228 16.25 18.21 3.09
N ARG A 229 17.19 19.03 2.61
CA ARG A 229 17.08 19.79 1.36
C ARG A 229 16.93 18.90 0.10
N LEU A 230 17.17 17.60 0.23
CA LEU A 230 16.94 16.59 -0.81
C LEU A 230 15.45 16.20 -0.92
N GLY A 231 14.58 16.63 0.00
CA GLY A 231 13.15 16.33 -0.03
C GLY A 231 12.44 16.78 -1.32
N SER A 232 12.92 17.85 -1.98
CA SER A 232 12.40 18.28 -3.29
C SER A 232 12.90 17.38 -4.42
N LEU A 233 14.15 16.96 -4.39
CA LEU A 233 14.74 16.04 -5.37
C LEU A 233 14.17 14.62 -5.19
N GLY A 234 14.02 14.16 -3.95
CA GLY A 234 13.37 12.89 -3.63
C GLY A 234 11.92 12.84 -4.11
N ARG A 235 11.15 13.92 -3.92
CA ARG A 235 9.80 14.06 -4.49
C ARG A 235 9.80 14.06 -6.01
N PHE A 236 10.75 14.72 -6.65
CA PHE A 236 10.91 14.71 -8.11
C PHE A 236 11.24 13.29 -8.62
N VAL A 237 12.19 12.59 -7.99
CA VAL A 237 12.55 11.21 -8.35
C VAL A 237 11.36 10.26 -8.12
N ALA A 238 10.65 10.37 -7.01
CA ALA A 238 9.43 9.61 -6.75
C ALA A 238 8.33 9.91 -7.78
N HIS A 239 8.22 11.17 -8.21
CA HIS A 239 7.30 11.58 -9.27
C HIS A 239 7.66 11.00 -10.64
N VAL A 240 8.94 10.98 -11.00
CA VAL A 240 9.42 10.37 -12.24
C VAL A 240 9.25 8.85 -12.19
N ALA A 241 9.59 8.21 -11.07
CA ALA A 241 9.44 6.77 -10.88
C ALA A 241 7.96 6.33 -10.90
N SER A 242 7.04 7.15 -10.39
CA SER A 242 5.60 6.86 -10.48
C SER A 242 5.08 6.85 -11.94
N ARG A 243 5.78 7.52 -12.87
CA ARG A 243 5.49 7.42 -14.32
C ARG A 243 5.92 6.09 -14.92
N CYS A 244 6.91 5.39 -14.35
CA CYS A 244 7.28 4.05 -14.78
C CYS A 244 6.16 3.03 -14.55
N ALA A 245 5.28 3.27 -13.58
CA ALA A 245 4.08 2.47 -13.35
C ALA A 245 3.10 2.49 -14.55
N VAL A 246 3.13 3.54 -15.37
CA VAL A 246 2.37 3.60 -16.62
C VAL A 246 2.93 2.61 -17.64
N GLY A 247 4.26 2.48 -17.73
CA GLY A 247 4.90 1.53 -18.65
C GLY A 247 4.57 0.07 -18.31
N THR A 248 4.53 -0.29 -17.03
CA THR A 248 4.14 -1.64 -16.60
C THR A 248 2.68 -1.95 -16.87
N SER A 249 1.79 -0.95 -16.80
CA SER A 249 0.37 -1.15 -17.13
C SER A 249 0.12 -1.40 -18.62
N LEU A 250 0.96 -0.85 -19.52
CA LEU A 250 0.89 -1.11 -20.97
C LEU A 250 1.34 -2.52 -21.33
N LEU A 251 2.24 -3.13 -20.57
CA LEU A 251 2.71 -4.50 -20.80
C LEU A 251 1.74 -5.60 -20.34
N LYS A 252 0.67 -5.23 -19.64
CA LYS A 252 -0.40 -6.16 -19.20
C LYS A 252 -1.49 -6.42 -20.24
N THR A 253 -1.49 -5.67 -21.32
CA THR A 253 -2.52 -5.76 -22.37
C THR A 253 -2.20 -6.80 -23.45
N VAL A 254 -1.33 -7.78 -23.15
CA VAL A 254 -1.03 -8.90 -24.07
C VAL A 254 -1.31 -10.23 -23.38
#